data_4a9147b5aaf4de4bfaf34eaccccfe4fd
#
_entry.id   4a9147b5aaf4de4bfaf34eaccccfe4fd
#
_cell.length_a   1.000
_cell.length_b   1.000
_cell.length_c   1.000
_cell.angle_alpha   90.00
_cell.angle_beta   90.00
_cell.angle_gamma   90.00
#
_symmetry.space_group_name_H-M   'P 1'
#
loop_
_entity.id
_entity.type
_entity.pdbx_description
1 polymer ?
#
loop_
_entity_poly.entity_id
_entity_poly.type
_entity_poly.pdbx_seq_one_letter_code
_entity_poly.pdbx_strand_id
1 'polypeptide(L)'
;MKHNTFLVKPASSLCNLRCRYCFYDDVSNSRACKNMGLLSHEMAGELVEKAFATTEEGGSVHFLFQGGEPTLAGLDFFRFFLETERSMQRNISVFHSIQTNGICLDEEWASFFKANSFLVGLSLDGTQENHDLYRLDAAGQGTWDKVTHALALLDAYRVETNLLCVVTGQLARKPQRAFKSLCELGQHNLQFIPCLDPLDTIGGQAYSLTPELYGRFLCGVFDTWYQQLQRGNYISVRNFEDYLRILLGMPPTSCASSGSCGHYLTVEGDGSLYPCDFYVLDEWKLGNLSHCTVEDALDSPTSQTFLAQGRKRPAECAACAYQLLCRGGCKRDWDSSGSNRFCAAYKQFFAYVLPRLHTAAHFLAQQNR
;
A
#
# COMPACT_ATOMS: atom_id res chain seq x y z
N MET A 1 -4.29 -0.74 22.94
CA MET A 1 -3.95 -1.73 21.88
C MET A 1 -2.46 -1.93 21.81
N LYS A 2 -1.98 -3.13 21.48
CA LYS A 2 -0.54 -3.42 21.46
C LYS A 2 0.18 -2.90 20.20
N HIS A 3 -0.51 -2.88 19.08
CA HIS A 3 0.03 -2.44 17.80
C HIS A 3 -1.01 -1.62 17.05
N ASN A 4 -0.64 -0.40 16.66
CA ASN A 4 -1.51 0.53 15.95
C ASN A 4 -0.86 0.98 14.65
N THR A 5 -1.65 1.14 13.60
CA THR A 5 -1.20 1.71 12.33
C THR A 5 -2.13 2.85 11.93
N PHE A 6 -1.55 4.00 11.63
CA PHE A 6 -2.25 5.16 11.11
C PHE A 6 -1.74 5.47 9.70
N LEU A 7 -2.65 5.46 8.74
CA LEU A 7 -2.38 5.93 7.39
C LEU A 7 -2.74 7.43 7.35
N VAL A 8 -1.73 8.27 7.31
CA VAL A 8 -1.88 9.72 7.42
C VAL A 8 -1.79 10.36 6.04
N LYS A 9 -2.75 11.22 5.71
CA LYS A 9 -2.81 11.97 4.45
C LYS A 9 -2.50 13.45 4.69
N PRO A 10 -1.21 13.82 4.90
CA PRO A 10 -0.85 15.16 5.36
C PRO A 10 -1.17 16.26 4.33
N ALA A 11 -1.29 15.90 3.05
CA ALA A 11 -1.68 16.81 1.98
C ALA A 11 -3.04 16.45 1.34
N SER A 12 -3.86 15.62 2.01
CA SER A 12 -5.17 15.19 1.50
C SER A 12 -5.08 14.67 0.06
N SER A 13 -5.85 15.25 -0.87
CA SER A 13 -5.84 14.88 -2.30
C SER A 13 -4.90 15.74 -3.15
N LEU A 14 -4.13 16.67 -2.55
CA LEU A 14 -3.14 17.44 -3.31
C LEU A 14 -2.07 16.52 -3.90
N CYS A 15 -1.80 16.68 -5.19
CA CYS A 15 -0.76 15.94 -5.88
C CYS A 15 -0.18 16.77 -7.03
N ASN A 16 1.11 16.64 -7.26
CA ASN A 16 1.84 17.26 -8.37
C ASN A 16 1.83 16.39 -9.64
N LEU A 17 1.25 15.17 -9.59
CA LEU A 17 1.01 14.31 -10.75
C LEU A 17 -0.47 14.23 -11.13
N ARG A 18 -0.71 13.68 -12.33
CA ARG A 18 -2.03 13.41 -12.91
C ARG A 18 -2.06 11.98 -13.46
N CYS A 19 -1.84 11.00 -12.57
CA CYS A 19 -1.84 9.58 -12.94
C CYS A 19 -3.24 9.17 -13.40
N ARG A 20 -3.36 8.58 -14.60
CA ARG A 20 -4.66 8.27 -15.24
C ARG A 20 -5.48 7.21 -14.50
N TYR A 21 -4.82 6.36 -13.70
CA TYR A 21 -5.45 5.29 -12.91
C TYR A 21 -5.50 5.62 -11.40
N CYS A 22 -5.33 6.88 -11.00
CA CYS A 22 -5.23 7.24 -9.61
C CYS A 22 -6.54 6.95 -8.87
N PHE A 23 -6.54 5.91 -8.03
CA PHE A 23 -7.71 5.54 -7.25
C PHE A 23 -8.10 6.64 -6.25
N TYR A 24 -7.11 7.39 -5.76
CA TYR A 24 -7.38 8.41 -4.75
C TYR A 24 -7.97 9.70 -5.35
N ASP A 25 -7.65 10.01 -6.60
CA ASP A 25 -8.36 11.07 -7.33
C ASP A 25 -9.83 10.70 -7.54
N ASP A 26 -10.12 9.45 -7.89
CA ASP A 26 -11.48 8.92 -8.02
C ASP A 26 -12.24 8.98 -6.68
N VAL A 27 -11.65 8.46 -5.60
CA VAL A 27 -12.22 8.53 -4.23
C VAL A 27 -12.47 9.98 -3.82
N SER A 28 -11.52 10.87 -4.04
CA SER A 28 -11.66 12.28 -3.65
C SER A 28 -12.72 13.02 -4.45
N ASN A 29 -12.94 12.67 -5.72
CA ASN A 29 -14.01 13.22 -6.55
C ASN A 29 -15.40 12.68 -6.17
N SER A 30 -15.48 11.56 -5.45
CA SER A 30 -16.72 10.87 -5.07
C SER A 30 -17.23 11.30 -3.68
N ARG A 31 -16.66 12.32 -3.06
CA ARG A 31 -17.05 12.85 -1.75
C ARG A 31 -17.38 14.35 -1.82
N ALA A 32 -18.13 14.86 -0.84
CA ALA A 32 -18.57 16.25 -0.80
C ALA A 32 -17.41 17.26 -0.80
N CYS A 33 -16.32 16.96 -0.07
CA CYS A 33 -15.11 17.78 -0.04
C CYS A 33 -13.96 17.04 -0.73
N LYS A 34 -13.62 17.45 -1.95
CA LYS A 34 -12.53 16.81 -2.71
C LYS A 34 -11.18 16.90 -2.01
N ASN A 35 -10.84 18.07 -1.45
CA ASN A 35 -9.57 18.34 -0.79
C ASN A 35 -9.82 18.89 0.62
N MET A 36 -9.38 18.15 1.61
CA MET A 36 -9.55 18.49 3.03
C MET A 36 -8.38 19.31 3.60
N GLY A 37 -7.52 19.88 2.72
CA GLY A 37 -6.42 20.75 3.13
C GLY A 37 -5.16 20.01 3.57
N LEU A 38 -4.18 20.78 4.05
CA LEU A 38 -2.99 20.26 4.70
C LEU A 38 -3.28 19.98 6.18
N LEU A 39 -2.76 18.88 6.69
CA LEU A 39 -2.82 18.56 8.10
C LEU A 39 -2.01 19.62 8.89
N SER A 40 -2.67 20.34 9.79
CA SER A 40 -2.01 21.37 10.59
C SER A 40 -1.06 20.76 11.62
N HIS A 41 -0.11 21.54 12.11
CA HIS A 41 0.78 21.12 13.21
C HIS A 41 -0.01 20.76 14.47
N GLU A 42 -1.07 21.53 14.79
CA GLU A 42 -1.96 21.24 15.91
C GLU A 42 -2.62 19.87 15.77
N MET A 43 -3.20 19.59 14.59
CA MET A 43 -3.84 18.31 14.31
C MET A 43 -2.85 17.14 14.26
N ALA A 44 -1.62 17.39 13.79
CA ALA A 44 -0.52 16.42 13.84
C ALA A 44 -0.14 16.09 15.29
N GLY A 45 -0.09 17.09 16.17
CA GLY A 45 0.10 16.89 17.61
C GLY A 45 -1.00 16.07 18.25
N GLU A 46 -2.27 16.40 17.99
CA GLU A 46 -3.42 15.61 18.47
C GLU A 46 -3.36 14.15 17.99
N LEU A 47 -2.98 13.91 16.72
CA LEU A 47 -2.83 12.56 16.20
C LEU A 47 -1.78 11.77 16.99
N VAL A 48 -0.60 12.34 17.22
CA VAL A 48 0.49 11.67 17.96
C VAL A 48 0.05 11.39 19.39
N GLU A 49 -0.54 12.37 20.09
CA GLU A 49 -1.08 12.19 21.45
C GLU A 49 -2.07 11.03 21.53
N LYS A 50 -3.07 11.03 20.65
CA LYS A 50 -4.13 9.99 20.66
C LYS A 50 -3.60 8.63 20.23
N ALA A 51 -2.67 8.57 19.28
CA ALA A 51 -2.02 7.33 18.87
C ALA A 51 -1.23 6.72 20.05
N PHE A 52 -0.52 7.55 20.81
CA PHE A 52 0.24 7.09 21.96
C PHE A 52 -0.66 6.73 23.15
N ALA A 53 -1.72 7.52 23.41
CA ALA A 53 -2.68 7.22 24.47
C ALA A 53 -3.36 5.86 24.28
N THR A 54 -3.69 5.51 23.02
CA THR A 54 -4.34 4.25 22.65
C THR A 54 -3.38 3.05 22.62
N THR A 55 -2.06 3.28 22.67
CA THR A 55 -1.05 2.23 22.58
C THR A 55 -0.51 1.85 23.97
N GLU A 56 -0.51 0.54 24.25
CA GLU A 56 0.02 0.01 25.50
C GLU A 56 1.53 0.21 25.61
N GLU A 57 2.05 0.33 26.83
CA GLU A 57 3.50 0.34 27.09
C GLU A 57 4.17 -0.92 26.53
N GLY A 58 5.31 -0.73 25.85
CA GLY A 58 6.01 -1.80 25.13
C GLY A 58 5.33 -2.21 23.82
N GLY A 59 4.29 -1.49 23.40
CA GLY A 59 3.63 -1.65 22.11
C GLY A 59 4.32 -0.91 20.97
N SER A 60 3.64 -0.81 19.83
CA SER A 60 4.17 -0.08 18.66
C SER A 60 3.11 0.73 17.93
N VAL A 61 3.54 1.85 17.37
CA VAL A 61 2.78 2.68 16.45
C VAL A 61 3.50 2.75 15.11
N HIS A 62 2.76 2.60 14.02
CA HIS A 62 3.27 2.81 12.69
C HIS A 62 2.52 3.97 12.02
N PHE A 63 3.22 5.03 11.68
CA PHE A 63 2.70 6.12 10.86
C PHE A 63 3.11 5.90 9.40
N LEU A 64 2.12 5.64 8.55
CA LEU A 64 2.28 5.49 7.11
C LEU A 64 1.76 6.75 6.43
N PHE A 65 2.64 7.58 5.88
CA PHE A 65 2.27 8.80 5.16
C PHE A 65 1.98 8.48 3.70
N GLN A 66 0.79 8.87 3.26
CA GLN A 66 0.29 8.62 1.90
C GLN A 66 -0.76 9.70 1.55
N GLY A 67 -1.46 9.57 0.45
CA GLY A 67 -2.58 10.45 0.08
C GLY A 67 -2.53 10.81 -1.39
N GLY A 68 -2.62 12.11 -1.72
CA GLY A 68 -2.24 12.61 -3.01
C GLY A 68 -0.72 12.49 -3.18
N GLU A 69 0.03 13.50 -2.78
CA GLU A 69 1.49 13.40 -2.61
C GLU A 69 1.87 13.96 -1.23
N PRO A 70 2.29 13.10 -0.28
CA PRO A 70 2.53 13.52 1.10
C PRO A 70 3.68 14.52 1.25
N THR A 71 4.68 14.51 0.35
CA THR A 71 5.80 15.46 0.39
C THR A 71 5.38 16.91 0.15
N LEU A 72 4.18 17.13 -0.41
CA LEU A 72 3.60 18.48 -0.56
C LEU A 72 3.22 19.15 0.77
N ALA A 73 3.16 18.41 1.86
CA ALA A 73 3.04 18.99 3.20
C ALA A 73 4.31 19.74 3.63
N GLY A 74 5.43 19.49 2.93
CA GLY A 74 6.72 20.13 3.20
C GLY A 74 7.52 19.43 4.30
N LEU A 75 8.85 19.57 4.23
CA LEU A 75 9.76 18.88 5.16
C LEU A 75 9.59 19.38 6.61
N ASP A 76 9.20 20.64 6.80
CA ASP A 76 8.98 21.24 8.13
C ASP A 76 7.82 20.57 8.87
N PHE A 77 6.77 20.14 8.15
CA PHE A 77 5.69 19.34 8.74
C PHE A 77 6.23 18.03 9.34
N PHE A 78 7.07 17.31 8.59
CA PHE A 78 7.63 16.04 9.05
C PHE A 78 8.62 16.22 10.21
N ARG A 79 9.40 17.30 10.20
CA ARG A 79 10.27 17.66 11.33
C ARG A 79 9.46 17.88 12.60
N PHE A 80 8.42 18.73 12.50
CA PHE A 80 7.52 18.99 13.61
C PHE A 80 6.86 17.72 14.15
N PHE A 81 6.38 16.83 13.24
CA PHE A 81 5.75 15.57 13.61
C PHE A 81 6.68 14.69 14.46
N LEU A 82 7.93 14.51 14.01
CA LEU A 82 8.92 13.73 14.75
C LEU A 82 9.38 14.39 16.06
N GLU A 83 9.48 15.70 16.11
CA GLU A 83 9.79 16.45 17.35
C GLU A 83 8.68 16.24 18.38
N THR A 84 7.42 16.29 17.96
CA THR A 84 6.26 16.03 18.81
C THR A 84 6.30 14.62 19.39
N GLU A 85 6.55 13.59 18.57
CA GLU A 85 6.69 12.21 19.04
C GLU A 85 7.79 12.08 20.11
N ARG A 86 8.96 12.63 19.84
CA ARG A 86 10.12 12.56 20.76
C ARG A 86 9.86 13.25 22.09
N SER A 87 9.02 14.29 22.10
CA SER A 87 8.69 15.02 23.33
C SER A 87 7.85 14.20 24.31
N MET A 88 7.13 13.20 23.84
CA MET A 88 6.14 12.46 24.65
C MET A 88 6.71 11.37 25.57
N GLN A 89 7.98 11.04 25.48
CA GLN A 89 8.73 10.14 26.38
C GLN A 89 7.97 8.87 26.82
N ARG A 90 7.33 8.17 25.86
CA ARG A 90 6.64 6.90 26.09
C ARG A 90 7.50 5.71 25.66
N ASN A 91 7.41 4.61 26.38
CA ASN A 91 8.06 3.34 25.99
C ASN A 91 7.23 2.63 24.90
N ILE A 92 7.21 3.23 23.71
CA ILE A 92 6.50 2.74 22.52
C ILE A 92 7.47 2.76 21.34
N SER A 93 7.51 1.67 20.57
CA SER A 93 8.28 1.63 19.32
C SER A 93 7.52 2.35 18.23
N VAL A 94 8.12 3.35 17.58
CA VAL A 94 7.51 4.11 16.50
C VAL A 94 8.19 3.77 15.17
N PHE A 95 7.40 3.49 14.15
CA PHE A 95 7.84 3.21 12.79
C PHE A 95 7.24 4.20 11.82
N HIS A 96 8.06 4.63 10.85
CA HIS A 96 7.64 5.57 9.82
C HIS A 96 7.80 4.98 8.45
N SER A 97 6.79 5.13 7.62
CA SER A 97 6.91 4.90 6.19
C SER A 97 6.20 5.99 5.40
N ILE A 98 6.67 6.23 4.20
CA ILE A 98 6.07 7.20 3.29
C ILE A 98 5.92 6.57 1.91
N GLN A 99 4.76 6.77 1.29
CA GLN A 99 4.52 6.38 -0.09
C GLN A 99 4.47 7.63 -0.95
N THR A 100 5.44 7.77 -1.84
CA THR A 100 5.64 8.99 -2.65
C THR A 100 5.79 8.68 -4.12
N ASN A 101 5.46 9.65 -4.95
CA ASN A 101 5.79 9.64 -6.39
C ASN A 101 7.24 10.06 -6.70
N GLY A 102 7.98 10.55 -5.71
CA GLY A 102 9.40 10.89 -5.81
C GLY A 102 9.73 12.24 -6.46
N ILE A 103 8.76 12.97 -7.01
CA ILE A 103 9.03 14.19 -7.80
C ILE A 103 9.63 15.34 -6.97
N CYS A 104 9.29 15.41 -5.69
CA CYS A 104 9.78 16.46 -4.79
C CYS A 104 11.05 16.06 -4.02
N LEU A 105 11.58 14.87 -4.25
CA LEU A 105 12.72 14.39 -3.48
C LEU A 105 14.02 15.04 -3.95
N ASP A 106 14.77 15.58 -2.99
CA ASP A 106 16.10 16.14 -3.12
C ASP A 106 17.03 15.57 -2.03
N GLU A 107 18.26 16.09 -1.94
CA GLU A 107 19.24 15.66 -0.95
C GLU A 107 18.79 15.89 0.50
N GLU A 108 18.01 16.95 0.74
CA GLU A 108 17.49 17.25 2.07
C GLU A 108 16.45 16.20 2.51
N TRP A 109 15.54 15.81 1.62
CA TRP A 109 14.59 14.72 1.84
C TRP A 109 15.30 13.38 2.06
N ALA A 110 16.27 13.04 1.20
CA ALA A 110 16.99 11.77 1.31
C ALA A 110 17.76 11.67 2.65
N SER A 111 18.44 12.76 3.05
CA SER A 111 19.10 12.88 4.35
C SER A 111 18.13 12.74 5.51
N PHE A 112 16.98 13.42 5.44
CA PHE A 112 15.94 13.33 6.46
C PHE A 112 15.39 11.91 6.62
N PHE A 113 15.05 11.23 5.53
CA PHE A 113 14.55 9.86 5.58
C PHE A 113 15.58 8.91 6.18
N LYS A 114 16.86 9.04 5.79
CA LYS A 114 17.93 8.22 6.35
C LYS A 114 18.12 8.46 7.84
N ALA A 115 18.21 9.71 8.26
CA ALA A 115 18.44 10.08 9.66
C ALA A 115 17.30 9.61 10.59
N ASN A 116 16.09 9.46 10.08
CA ASN A 116 14.88 9.10 10.83
C ASN A 116 14.35 7.70 10.49
N SER A 117 15.15 6.87 9.81
CA SER A 117 14.83 5.47 9.50
C SER A 117 13.46 5.28 8.83
N PHE A 118 13.10 6.17 7.89
CA PHE A 118 11.90 6.01 7.08
C PHE A 118 12.05 4.85 6.10
N LEU A 119 11.00 4.05 5.96
CA LEU A 119 10.82 3.17 4.81
C LEU A 119 10.12 3.96 3.70
N VAL A 120 10.78 4.13 2.55
CA VAL A 120 10.23 4.88 1.41
C VAL A 120 9.64 3.92 0.38
N GLY A 121 8.33 4.00 0.18
CA GLY A 121 7.64 3.35 -0.93
C GLY A 121 7.63 4.26 -2.15
N LEU A 122 8.52 4.02 -3.11
CA LEU A 122 8.60 4.82 -4.33
C LEU A 122 7.70 4.25 -5.43
N SER A 123 6.87 5.08 -6.00
CA SER A 123 5.91 4.69 -7.03
C SER A 123 6.57 4.60 -8.41
N LEU A 124 6.81 3.38 -8.92
CA LEU A 124 7.47 3.15 -10.21
C LEU A 124 6.89 1.94 -10.97
N ASP A 125 6.36 2.15 -12.17
CA ASP A 125 5.60 1.12 -12.91
C ASP A 125 6.45 0.44 -13.98
N GLY A 126 7.09 -0.65 -13.62
CA GLY A 126 7.73 -1.58 -14.54
C GLY A 126 8.81 -0.93 -15.43
N THR A 127 8.48 -0.66 -16.69
CA THR A 127 9.40 -0.01 -17.67
C THR A 127 9.01 1.44 -17.90
N GLN A 128 9.94 2.26 -18.43
CA GLN A 128 9.67 3.65 -18.80
C GLN A 128 8.41 3.78 -19.66
N GLU A 129 8.26 2.93 -20.66
CA GLU A 129 7.09 2.90 -21.55
C GLU A 129 5.76 2.74 -20.78
N ASN A 130 5.72 1.85 -19.78
CA ASN A 130 4.53 1.63 -18.97
C ASN A 130 4.29 2.77 -17.96
N HIS A 131 5.36 3.27 -17.33
CA HIS A 131 5.30 4.34 -16.38
C HIS A 131 4.79 5.63 -17.02
N ASP A 132 5.43 6.07 -18.10
CA ASP A 132 5.12 7.33 -18.78
C ASP A 132 3.79 7.31 -19.53
N LEU A 133 3.20 6.13 -19.76
CA LEU A 133 1.85 6.02 -20.33
C LEU A 133 0.78 6.54 -19.36
N TYR A 134 0.98 6.39 -18.06
CA TYR A 134 -0.07 6.65 -17.07
C TYR A 134 0.35 7.61 -15.96
N ARG A 135 1.62 7.68 -15.56
CA ARG A 135 2.11 8.59 -14.53
C ARG A 135 2.63 9.87 -15.15
N LEU A 136 1.71 10.82 -15.32
CA LEU A 136 1.97 12.08 -16.01
C LEU A 136 2.05 13.23 -15.02
N ASP A 137 2.88 14.21 -15.33
CA ASP A 137 2.88 15.49 -14.62
C ASP A 137 1.71 16.39 -15.07
N ALA A 138 1.62 17.59 -14.49
CA ALA A 138 0.55 18.53 -14.81
C ALA A 138 0.56 19.02 -16.28
N ALA A 139 1.72 18.91 -16.96
CA ALA A 139 1.87 19.24 -18.39
C ALA A 139 1.61 18.04 -19.31
N GLY A 140 1.22 16.87 -18.74
CA GLY A 140 0.98 15.64 -19.49
C GLY A 140 2.26 14.94 -19.96
N GLN A 141 3.41 15.26 -19.37
CA GLN A 141 4.69 14.62 -19.68
C GLN A 141 4.93 13.42 -18.78
N GLY A 142 5.62 12.39 -19.30
CA GLY A 142 6.08 11.25 -18.54
C GLY A 142 7.04 11.63 -17.41
N THR A 143 7.11 10.83 -16.37
CA THR A 143 7.86 11.17 -15.15
C THR A 143 8.94 10.15 -14.79
N TRP A 144 9.19 9.15 -15.63
CA TRP A 144 10.18 8.09 -15.40
C TRP A 144 11.55 8.62 -15.01
N ASP A 145 12.12 9.55 -15.80
CA ASP A 145 13.45 10.05 -15.55
C ASP A 145 13.58 10.79 -14.21
N LYS A 146 12.52 11.52 -13.82
CA LYS A 146 12.48 12.20 -12.51
C LYS A 146 12.42 11.19 -11.35
N VAL A 147 11.62 10.15 -11.49
CA VAL A 147 11.43 9.13 -10.44
C VAL A 147 12.66 8.22 -10.32
N THR A 148 13.29 7.84 -11.43
CA THR A 148 14.54 7.07 -11.39
C THR A 148 15.72 7.89 -10.85
N HIS A 149 15.75 9.20 -11.09
CA HIS A 149 16.69 10.10 -10.42
C HIS A 149 16.48 10.13 -8.90
N ALA A 150 15.22 10.25 -8.45
CA ALA A 150 14.88 10.17 -7.03
C ALA A 150 15.29 8.82 -6.41
N LEU A 151 15.11 7.71 -7.14
CA LEU A 151 15.56 6.39 -6.70
C LEU A 151 17.08 6.35 -6.51
N ALA A 152 17.84 6.83 -7.49
CA ALA A 152 19.30 6.89 -7.41
C ALA A 152 19.78 7.74 -6.22
N LEU A 153 19.07 8.82 -5.90
CA LEU A 153 19.33 9.65 -4.74
C LEU A 153 19.07 8.91 -3.42
N LEU A 154 17.93 8.23 -3.30
CA LEU A 154 17.60 7.40 -2.12
C LEU A 154 18.66 6.30 -1.90
N ASP A 155 19.12 5.65 -2.98
CA ASP A 155 20.18 4.64 -2.93
C ASP A 155 21.53 5.24 -2.48
N ALA A 156 21.90 6.41 -2.99
CA ALA A 156 23.12 7.11 -2.61
C ALA A 156 23.17 7.44 -1.11
N TYR A 157 22.01 7.79 -0.53
CA TYR A 157 21.84 8.03 0.90
C TYR A 157 21.56 6.76 1.71
N ARG A 158 21.46 5.58 1.06
CA ARG A 158 21.14 4.30 1.70
C ARG A 158 19.82 4.33 2.48
N VAL A 159 18.83 4.96 1.91
CA VAL A 159 17.46 4.95 2.45
C VAL A 159 16.82 3.60 2.15
N GLU A 160 16.15 2.99 3.12
CA GLU A 160 15.37 1.79 2.86
C GLU A 160 14.21 2.08 1.91
N THR A 161 14.25 1.44 0.73
CA THR A 161 13.32 1.74 -0.36
C THR A 161 12.61 0.48 -0.87
N ASN A 162 11.34 0.65 -1.14
CA ASN A 162 10.44 -0.34 -1.73
C ASN A 162 9.89 0.22 -3.04
N LEU A 163 9.87 -0.53 -4.13
CA LEU A 163 9.20 -0.10 -5.35
C LEU A 163 7.75 -0.58 -5.38
N LEU A 164 6.83 0.36 -5.56
CA LEU A 164 5.41 0.09 -5.70
C LEU A 164 5.00 0.23 -7.17
N CYS A 165 4.62 -0.89 -7.77
CA CYS A 165 4.29 -0.99 -9.18
C CYS A 165 2.80 -1.31 -9.36
N VAL A 166 2.04 -0.40 -9.97
CA VAL A 166 0.64 -0.64 -10.30
C VAL A 166 0.54 -1.50 -11.57
N VAL A 167 -0.12 -2.64 -11.43
CA VAL A 167 -0.29 -3.61 -12.53
C VAL A 167 -1.50 -3.22 -13.36
N THR A 168 -1.29 -2.42 -14.39
CA THR A 168 -2.31 -2.09 -15.39
C THR A 168 -2.49 -3.21 -16.40
N GLY A 169 -3.59 -3.19 -17.17
CA GLY A 169 -3.79 -4.15 -18.26
C GLY A 169 -2.67 -4.15 -19.30
N GLN A 170 -2.04 -3.00 -19.55
CA GLN A 170 -0.90 -2.88 -20.47
C GLN A 170 0.36 -3.53 -19.88
N LEU A 171 0.70 -3.20 -18.64
CA LEU A 171 1.87 -3.76 -17.94
C LEU A 171 1.74 -5.28 -17.79
N ALA A 172 0.55 -5.77 -17.49
CA ALA A 172 0.28 -7.20 -17.30
C ALA A 172 0.56 -8.09 -18.52
N ARG A 173 0.67 -7.50 -19.71
CA ARG A 173 0.98 -8.24 -20.94
C ARG A 173 2.45 -8.71 -21.03
N LYS A 174 3.37 -8.07 -20.27
CA LYS A 174 4.82 -8.36 -20.33
C LYS A 174 5.41 -8.54 -18.93
N PRO A 175 4.94 -9.53 -18.13
CA PRO A 175 5.28 -9.66 -16.71
C PRO A 175 6.79 -9.82 -16.45
N GLN A 176 7.48 -10.63 -17.26
CA GLN A 176 8.91 -10.86 -17.09
C GLN A 176 9.73 -9.59 -17.36
N ARG A 177 9.33 -8.78 -18.37
CA ARG A 177 9.99 -7.51 -18.69
C ARG A 177 9.79 -6.51 -17.55
N ALA A 178 8.56 -6.40 -17.03
CA ALA A 178 8.26 -5.52 -15.91
C ALA A 178 9.09 -5.87 -14.66
N PHE A 179 9.14 -7.15 -14.29
CA PHE A 179 9.93 -7.62 -13.15
C PHE A 179 11.42 -7.35 -13.33
N LYS A 180 12.00 -7.72 -14.50
CA LYS A 180 13.42 -7.55 -14.78
C LYS A 180 13.83 -6.08 -14.78
N SER A 181 13.02 -5.20 -15.39
CA SER A 181 13.31 -3.77 -15.44
C SER A 181 13.41 -3.15 -14.04
N LEU A 182 12.52 -3.55 -13.10
CA LEU A 182 12.60 -3.08 -11.71
C LEU A 182 13.85 -3.61 -10.99
N CYS A 183 14.23 -4.87 -11.22
CA CYS A 183 15.46 -5.45 -10.65
C CYS A 183 16.73 -4.81 -11.22
N GLU A 184 16.74 -4.44 -12.52
CA GLU A 184 17.86 -3.77 -13.18
C GLU A 184 18.15 -2.36 -12.61
N LEU A 185 17.18 -1.78 -11.91
CA LEU A 185 17.36 -0.54 -11.14
C LEU A 185 18.05 -0.77 -9.77
N GLY A 186 18.53 -1.99 -9.49
CA GLY A 186 19.21 -2.32 -8.23
C GLY A 186 18.29 -2.62 -7.07
N GLN A 187 16.97 -2.63 -7.26
CA GLN A 187 16.01 -2.81 -6.18
C GLN A 187 15.65 -4.27 -5.95
N HIS A 188 15.57 -4.64 -4.68
CA HIS A 188 15.25 -6.00 -4.23
C HIS A 188 13.95 -6.10 -3.44
N ASN A 189 13.23 -5.00 -3.24
CA ASN A 189 11.95 -4.95 -2.54
C ASN A 189 10.87 -4.41 -3.48
N LEU A 190 9.98 -5.31 -3.92
CA LEU A 190 8.96 -5.01 -4.92
C LEU A 190 7.56 -5.29 -4.39
N GLN A 191 6.62 -4.43 -4.72
CA GLN A 191 5.20 -4.64 -4.46
C GLN A 191 4.41 -4.43 -5.74
N PHE A 192 3.74 -5.47 -6.24
CA PHE A 192 2.84 -5.40 -7.37
C PHE A 192 1.39 -5.22 -6.89
N ILE A 193 0.78 -4.11 -7.26
CA ILE A 193 -0.56 -3.70 -6.81
C ILE A 193 -1.51 -3.79 -8.01
N PRO A 194 -2.55 -4.63 -7.99
CA PRO A 194 -3.51 -4.66 -9.09
C PRO A 194 -4.16 -3.30 -9.29
N CYS A 195 -4.20 -2.84 -10.53
CA CYS A 195 -4.83 -1.57 -10.88
C CYS A 195 -6.31 -1.60 -10.55
N LEU A 196 -6.80 -0.58 -9.85
CA LEU A 196 -8.20 -0.42 -9.54
C LEU A 196 -8.93 0.30 -10.70
N ASP A 197 -10.14 -0.15 -10.96
CA ASP A 197 -11.09 0.60 -11.76
C ASP A 197 -11.78 1.66 -10.90
N PRO A 198 -12.45 2.67 -11.49
CA PRO A 198 -13.26 3.64 -10.75
C PRO A 198 -14.29 2.97 -9.83
N LEU A 199 -14.75 3.70 -8.81
CA LEU A 199 -15.71 3.20 -7.82
C LEU A 199 -17.02 2.70 -8.47
N ASP A 200 -17.48 3.40 -9.50
CA ASP A 200 -18.78 3.16 -10.13
C ASP A 200 -18.72 2.24 -11.35
N THR A 201 -17.53 1.89 -11.83
CA THR A 201 -17.38 1.20 -13.12
C THR A 201 -16.28 0.16 -13.06
N ILE A 202 -16.62 -1.11 -13.26
CA ILE A 202 -15.64 -2.18 -13.37
C ILE A 202 -15.28 -2.38 -14.84
N GLY A 203 -13.99 -2.24 -15.16
CA GLY A 203 -13.48 -2.39 -16.52
C GLY A 203 -13.72 -1.17 -17.42
N GLY A 204 -13.43 -1.32 -18.71
CA GLY A 204 -13.70 -0.31 -19.74
C GLY A 204 -12.67 0.82 -19.85
N GLN A 205 -11.73 0.94 -18.90
CA GLN A 205 -10.66 1.93 -18.98
C GLN A 205 -9.46 1.37 -19.75
N ALA A 206 -8.68 2.23 -20.39
CA ALA A 206 -7.46 1.83 -21.11
C ALA A 206 -6.42 1.12 -20.20
N TYR A 207 -6.48 1.38 -18.90
CA TYR A 207 -5.62 0.77 -17.88
C TYR A 207 -6.26 -0.43 -17.17
N SER A 208 -7.55 -0.71 -17.38
CA SER A 208 -8.28 -1.77 -16.68
C SER A 208 -7.55 -3.12 -16.76
N LEU A 209 -7.46 -3.78 -15.62
CA LEU A 209 -6.82 -5.09 -15.47
C LEU A 209 -7.88 -6.17 -15.45
N THR A 210 -7.84 -7.11 -16.43
CA THR A 210 -8.76 -8.24 -16.44
C THR A 210 -8.22 -9.41 -15.61
N PRO A 211 -9.09 -10.30 -15.09
CA PRO A 211 -8.66 -11.50 -14.37
C PRO A 211 -7.68 -12.36 -15.16
N GLU A 212 -7.88 -12.56 -16.45
CA GLU A 212 -7.03 -13.38 -17.31
C GLU A 212 -5.63 -12.77 -17.46
N LEU A 213 -5.54 -11.45 -17.63
CA LEU A 213 -4.27 -10.73 -17.67
C LEU A 213 -3.56 -10.80 -16.34
N TYR A 214 -4.29 -10.60 -15.24
CA TYR A 214 -3.71 -10.64 -13.91
C TYR A 214 -3.19 -12.04 -13.53
N GLY A 215 -3.93 -13.11 -13.83
CA GLY A 215 -3.48 -14.47 -13.61
C GLY A 215 -2.20 -14.80 -14.38
N ARG A 216 -2.13 -14.41 -15.67
CA ARG A 216 -0.90 -14.54 -16.48
C ARG A 216 0.26 -13.70 -15.93
N PHE A 217 -0.03 -12.49 -15.48
CA PHE A 217 0.96 -11.64 -14.87
C PHE A 217 1.58 -12.26 -13.62
N LEU A 218 0.75 -12.72 -12.68
CA LEU A 218 1.21 -13.36 -11.45
C LEU A 218 2.07 -14.61 -11.74
N CYS A 219 1.64 -15.47 -12.65
CA CYS A 219 2.41 -16.65 -13.06
C CYS A 219 3.77 -16.26 -13.68
N GLY A 220 3.78 -15.28 -14.59
CA GLY A 220 4.99 -14.87 -15.29
C GLY A 220 6.00 -14.14 -14.38
N VAL A 221 5.54 -13.33 -13.43
CA VAL A 221 6.40 -12.73 -12.40
C VAL A 221 6.95 -13.81 -11.47
N PHE A 222 6.09 -14.76 -11.03
CA PHE A 222 6.52 -15.86 -10.17
C PHE A 222 7.61 -16.72 -10.83
N ASP A 223 7.48 -17.05 -12.11
CA ASP A 223 8.49 -17.85 -12.84
C ASP A 223 9.86 -17.15 -12.83
N THR A 224 9.88 -15.84 -13.08
CA THR A 224 11.12 -15.08 -13.10
C THR A 224 11.69 -14.91 -11.68
N TRP A 225 10.85 -14.65 -10.70
CA TRP A 225 11.22 -14.59 -9.28
C TRP A 225 11.79 -15.92 -8.79
N TYR A 226 11.14 -17.04 -9.10
CA TYR A 226 11.58 -18.36 -8.67
C TYR A 226 12.93 -18.74 -9.29
N GLN A 227 13.16 -18.37 -10.56
CA GLN A 227 14.47 -18.52 -11.21
C GLN A 227 15.57 -17.72 -10.50
N GLN A 228 15.29 -16.51 -10.07
CA GLN A 228 16.24 -15.70 -9.28
C GLN A 228 16.53 -16.36 -7.93
N LEU A 229 15.49 -16.81 -7.23
CA LEU A 229 15.64 -17.52 -5.96
C LEU A 229 16.53 -18.77 -6.11
N GLN A 230 16.34 -19.58 -7.16
CA GLN A 230 17.16 -20.77 -7.44
C GLN A 230 18.65 -20.44 -7.74
N ARG A 231 18.93 -19.22 -8.20
CA ARG A 231 20.29 -18.71 -8.42
C ARG A 231 20.90 -18.08 -7.16
N GLY A 232 20.21 -18.09 -6.05
CA GLY A 232 20.64 -17.43 -4.81
C GLY A 232 20.38 -15.93 -4.75
N ASN A 233 19.70 -15.36 -5.75
CA ASN A 233 19.34 -13.95 -5.77
C ASN A 233 17.95 -13.78 -5.19
N TYR A 234 17.84 -13.44 -3.90
CA TYR A 234 16.56 -13.19 -3.26
C TYR A 234 16.05 -11.79 -3.60
N ILE A 235 14.85 -11.74 -4.19
CA ILE A 235 14.09 -10.52 -4.43
C ILE A 235 12.83 -10.61 -3.58
N SER A 236 12.62 -9.66 -2.68
CA SER A 236 11.38 -9.56 -1.91
C SER A 236 10.24 -9.12 -2.82
N VAL A 237 9.22 -9.96 -2.97
CA VAL A 237 7.96 -9.63 -3.63
C VAL A 237 6.85 -9.78 -2.60
N ARG A 238 6.32 -8.66 -2.10
CA ARG A 238 5.43 -8.64 -0.94
C ARG A 238 4.26 -9.62 -1.02
N ASN A 239 3.64 -9.75 -2.20
CA ASN A 239 2.55 -10.70 -2.38
C ASN A 239 3.01 -12.16 -2.19
N PHE A 240 4.19 -12.50 -2.70
CA PHE A 240 4.73 -13.85 -2.57
C PHE A 240 5.19 -14.12 -1.14
N GLU A 241 5.77 -13.15 -0.48
CA GLU A 241 6.14 -13.26 0.94
C GLU A 241 4.93 -13.54 1.82
N ASP A 242 3.82 -12.87 1.59
CA ASP A 242 2.59 -13.14 2.33
C ASP A 242 2.14 -14.61 2.15
N TYR A 243 2.21 -15.15 0.94
CA TYR A 243 1.88 -16.55 0.70
C TYR A 243 2.87 -17.51 1.37
N LEU A 244 4.17 -17.21 1.32
CA LEU A 244 5.21 -17.99 2.01
C LEU A 244 4.99 -17.98 3.52
N ARG A 245 4.72 -16.81 4.10
CA ARG A 245 4.40 -16.66 5.53
C ARG A 245 3.18 -17.52 5.93
N ILE A 246 2.11 -17.47 5.15
CA ILE A 246 0.90 -18.27 5.41
C ILE A 246 1.23 -19.78 5.36
N LEU A 247 2.02 -20.25 4.40
CA LEU A 247 2.43 -21.65 4.30
C LEU A 247 3.31 -22.09 5.48
N LEU A 248 4.07 -21.16 6.07
CA LEU A 248 4.88 -21.39 7.27
C LEU A 248 4.11 -21.18 8.59
N GLY A 249 2.79 -20.98 8.53
CA GLY A 249 1.94 -20.77 9.71
C GLY A 249 2.07 -19.38 10.33
N MET A 250 2.71 -18.43 9.64
CA MET A 250 2.86 -17.05 10.09
C MET A 250 1.74 -16.15 9.55
N PRO A 251 1.35 -15.08 10.26
CA PRO A 251 0.39 -14.13 9.72
C PRO A 251 0.96 -13.37 8.51
N PRO A 252 0.15 -13.08 7.47
CA PRO A 252 0.55 -12.20 6.38
C PRO A 252 0.71 -10.75 6.87
N THR A 253 1.42 -9.94 6.09
CA THR A 253 1.69 -8.53 6.41
C THR A 253 0.69 -7.56 5.81
N SER A 254 -0.03 -7.97 4.74
CA SER A 254 -1.03 -7.14 4.08
C SER A 254 -2.46 -7.51 4.49
N CYS A 255 -3.35 -6.51 4.57
CA CYS A 255 -4.77 -6.75 4.83
C CYS A 255 -5.45 -7.58 3.73
N ALA A 256 -5.03 -7.40 2.47
CA ALA A 256 -5.54 -8.19 1.34
C ALA A 256 -5.28 -9.69 1.52
N SER A 257 -4.11 -10.07 2.05
CA SER A 257 -3.74 -11.46 2.31
C SER A 257 -4.25 -11.99 3.65
N SER A 258 -4.67 -11.09 4.58
CA SER A 258 -5.22 -11.50 5.88
C SER A 258 -6.67 -12.00 5.78
N GLY A 259 -7.41 -11.54 4.76
CA GLY A 259 -8.83 -11.82 4.60
C GLY A 259 -9.72 -11.04 5.57
N SER A 260 -9.24 -9.92 6.10
CA SER A 260 -10.02 -9.04 7.00
C SER A 260 -9.63 -7.58 6.80
N CYS A 261 -10.57 -6.67 7.05
CA CYS A 261 -10.32 -5.24 7.16
C CYS A 261 -9.94 -4.84 8.59
N GLY A 262 -9.56 -3.56 8.82
CA GLY A 262 -9.29 -3.03 10.16
C GLY A 262 -7.84 -3.12 10.60
N HIS A 263 -6.91 -3.11 9.66
CA HIS A 263 -5.47 -3.15 9.95
C HIS A 263 -4.86 -1.77 10.20
N TYR A 264 -5.56 -0.71 9.86
CA TYR A 264 -5.12 0.67 10.06
C TYR A 264 -6.32 1.62 10.08
N LEU A 265 -6.11 2.80 10.67
CA LEU A 265 -7.02 3.93 10.66
C LEU A 265 -6.48 4.99 9.70
N THR A 266 -7.30 5.51 8.80
CA THR A 266 -6.91 6.58 7.87
C THR A 266 -7.26 7.93 8.46
N VAL A 267 -6.30 8.86 8.41
CA VAL A 267 -6.41 10.24 8.91
C VAL A 267 -6.25 11.21 7.74
N GLU A 268 -7.26 12.01 7.49
CA GLU A 268 -7.28 13.04 6.44
C GLU A 268 -6.70 14.38 6.89
N GLY A 269 -6.44 15.29 5.93
CA GLY A 269 -5.85 16.59 6.17
C GLY A 269 -6.61 17.50 7.15
N ASP A 270 -7.91 17.31 7.32
CA ASP A 270 -8.76 18.00 8.29
C ASP A 270 -8.91 17.24 9.63
N GLY A 271 -8.14 16.17 9.84
CA GLY A 271 -8.27 15.31 11.02
C GLY A 271 -9.43 14.30 10.97
N SER A 272 -10.18 14.22 9.88
CA SER A 272 -11.25 13.23 9.73
C SER A 272 -10.71 11.81 9.66
N LEU A 273 -11.42 10.88 10.31
CA LEU A 273 -11.02 9.48 10.47
C LEU A 273 -11.86 8.56 9.59
N TYR A 274 -11.20 7.59 8.96
CA TYR A 274 -11.82 6.61 8.06
C TYR A 274 -11.25 5.20 8.30
N PRO A 275 -12.04 4.13 8.01
CA PRO A 275 -11.62 2.75 8.27
C PRO A 275 -10.62 2.21 7.24
N CYS A 276 -10.46 2.86 6.09
CA CYS A 276 -9.62 2.38 5.00
C CYS A 276 -9.34 3.49 3.98
N ASP A 277 -8.15 3.48 3.42
CA ASP A 277 -7.66 4.36 2.38
C ASP A 277 -8.54 4.37 1.12
N PHE A 278 -9.05 3.21 0.71
CA PHE A 278 -9.93 3.06 -0.44
C PHE A 278 -11.38 3.51 -0.19
N TYR A 279 -11.72 3.85 1.05
CA TYR A 279 -13.07 4.19 1.49
C TYR A 279 -13.07 5.50 2.29
N VAL A 280 -12.29 6.49 1.83
CA VAL A 280 -12.33 7.87 2.35
C VAL A 280 -13.52 8.59 1.68
N LEU A 281 -14.74 8.12 2.00
CA LEU A 281 -16.03 8.56 1.46
C LEU A 281 -16.92 9.02 2.63
N ASP A 282 -17.84 9.93 2.36
CA ASP A 282 -18.64 10.57 3.41
C ASP A 282 -19.41 9.58 4.27
N GLU A 283 -19.94 8.51 3.69
CA GLU A 283 -20.67 7.46 4.40
C GLU A 283 -19.78 6.59 5.31
N TRP A 284 -18.47 6.59 5.13
CA TRP A 284 -17.52 5.83 5.93
C TRP A 284 -16.74 6.67 6.94
N LYS A 285 -17.11 7.92 7.13
CA LYS A 285 -16.48 8.78 8.14
C LYS A 285 -16.77 8.25 9.54
N LEU A 286 -15.72 8.00 10.31
CA LEU A 286 -15.79 7.47 11.69
C LEU A 286 -15.87 8.56 12.74
N GLY A 287 -15.33 9.75 12.43
CA GLY A 287 -15.24 10.88 13.34
C GLY A 287 -14.18 11.87 12.88
N ASN A 288 -13.69 12.68 13.82
CA ASN A 288 -12.59 13.62 13.60
C ASN A 288 -11.73 13.67 14.86
N LEU A 289 -10.42 13.78 14.71
CA LEU A 289 -9.45 13.82 15.82
C LEU A 289 -9.81 14.87 16.87
N SER A 290 -10.28 16.04 16.47
CA SER A 290 -10.65 17.11 17.43
C SER A 290 -11.84 16.78 18.33
N HIS A 291 -12.60 15.72 18.05
CA HIS A 291 -13.88 15.48 18.75
C HIS A 291 -14.04 14.05 19.28
N CYS A 292 -13.16 13.11 18.93
CA CYS A 292 -13.26 11.72 19.40
C CYS A 292 -11.87 11.13 19.68
N THR A 293 -11.84 10.08 20.50
CA THR A 293 -10.65 9.25 20.68
C THR A 293 -10.50 8.26 19.51
N VAL A 294 -9.35 7.60 19.43
CA VAL A 294 -9.15 6.52 18.46
C VAL A 294 -10.09 5.35 18.74
N GLU A 295 -10.29 5.04 20.02
CA GLU A 295 -11.21 3.99 20.48
C GLU A 295 -12.65 4.29 20.06
N ASP A 296 -13.14 5.52 20.27
CA ASP A 296 -14.49 5.93 19.85
C ASP A 296 -14.69 5.74 18.34
N ALA A 297 -13.69 6.10 17.53
CA ALA A 297 -13.72 5.92 16.08
C ALA A 297 -13.78 4.44 15.69
N LEU A 298 -12.95 3.60 16.30
CA LEU A 298 -12.88 2.16 16.02
C LEU A 298 -14.14 1.41 16.49
N ASP A 299 -14.74 1.83 17.61
CA ASP A 299 -15.94 1.22 18.17
C ASP A 299 -17.25 1.78 17.58
N SER A 300 -17.16 2.78 16.70
CA SER A 300 -18.31 3.39 16.06
C SER A 300 -19.15 2.38 15.26
N PRO A 301 -20.49 2.56 15.18
CA PRO A 301 -21.36 1.70 14.36
C PRO A 301 -20.92 1.62 12.90
N THR A 302 -20.40 2.71 12.34
CA THR A 302 -19.86 2.78 10.97
C THR A 302 -18.64 1.88 10.83
N SER A 303 -17.69 1.93 11.78
CA SER A 303 -16.52 1.05 11.79
C SER A 303 -16.93 -0.43 11.89
N GLN A 304 -17.80 -0.77 12.82
CA GLN A 304 -18.28 -2.14 12.99
C GLN A 304 -19.00 -2.66 11.74
N THR A 305 -19.79 -1.82 11.08
CA THR A 305 -20.44 -2.15 9.81
C THR A 305 -19.41 -2.42 8.72
N PHE A 306 -18.39 -1.55 8.60
CA PHE A 306 -17.33 -1.70 7.63
C PHE A 306 -16.55 -3.00 7.81
N LEU A 307 -16.16 -3.31 9.05
CA LEU A 307 -15.44 -4.54 9.41
C LEU A 307 -16.28 -5.80 9.17
N ALA A 308 -17.58 -5.76 9.51
CA ALA A 308 -18.50 -6.87 9.27
C ALA A 308 -18.66 -7.15 7.77
N GLN A 309 -18.78 -6.11 6.95
CA GLN A 309 -18.81 -6.26 5.49
C GLN A 309 -17.50 -6.85 4.98
N GLY A 310 -16.33 -6.42 5.49
CA GLY A 310 -15.01 -6.92 5.10
C GLY A 310 -14.76 -8.39 5.45
N ARG A 311 -15.60 -9.02 6.24
CA ARG A 311 -15.52 -10.46 6.60
C ARG A 311 -16.44 -11.35 5.78
N LYS A 312 -17.40 -10.77 5.05
CA LYS A 312 -18.34 -11.55 4.22
C LYS A 312 -17.57 -12.26 3.10
N ARG A 313 -17.95 -13.50 2.85
CA ARG A 313 -17.40 -14.32 1.75
C ARG A 313 -18.54 -15.08 1.09
N PRO A 314 -18.49 -15.26 -0.25
CA PRO A 314 -19.38 -16.18 -0.94
C PRO A 314 -19.25 -17.60 -0.39
N ALA A 315 -20.35 -18.35 -0.39
CA ALA A 315 -20.35 -19.73 0.12
C ALA A 315 -19.35 -20.64 -0.56
N GLU A 316 -19.08 -20.42 -1.85
CA GLU A 316 -18.10 -21.15 -2.64
C GLU A 316 -16.65 -20.99 -2.15
N CYS A 317 -16.34 -19.91 -1.41
CA CYS A 317 -15.02 -19.73 -0.83
C CYS A 317 -14.74 -20.76 0.28
N ALA A 318 -15.76 -21.22 1.00
CA ALA A 318 -15.61 -22.22 2.08
C ALA A 318 -15.12 -23.58 1.57
N ALA A 319 -15.49 -23.95 0.33
CA ALA A 319 -15.07 -25.20 -0.32
C ALA A 319 -13.86 -25.03 -1.26
N CYS A 320 -13.29 -23.83 -1.34
CA CYS A 320 -12.21 -23.56 -2.27
C CYS A 320 -10.87 -24.15 -1.79
N ALA A 321 -10.20 -24.92 -2.63
CA ALA A 321 -8.89 -25.53 -2.33
C ALA A 321 -7.80 -24.49 -2.01
N TYR A 322 -7.98 -23.23 -2.43
CA TYR A 322 -7.01 -22.14 -2.21
C TYR A 322 -7.45 -21.13 -1.16
N GLN A 323 -8.50 -21.42 -0.38
CA GLN A 323 -9.01 -20.50 0.62
C GLN A 323 -7.95 -20.06 1.63
N LEU A 324 -7.07 -20.98 2.04
CA LEU A 324 -6.00 -20.69 3.00
C LEU A 324 -5.09 -19.55 2.52
N LEU A 325 -4.75 -19.52 1.24
CA LEU A 325 -3.86 -18.53 0.64
C LEU A 325 -4.59 -17.28 0.15
N CYS A 326 -5.74 -17.44 -0.51
CA CYS A 326 -6.50 -16.36 -1.13
C CYS A 326 -7.26 -15.51 -0.11
N ARG A 327 -7.93 -16.15 0.86
CA ARG A 327 -8.76 -15.51 1.92
C ARG A 327 -9.75 -14.45 1.41
N GLY A 328 -10.03 -14.44 0.08
CA GLY A 328 -10.96 -13.51 -0.55
C GLY A 328 -10.36 -12.18 -0.99
N GLY A 329 -9.10 -11.91 -0.68
CA GLY A 329 -8.42 -10.67 -1.09
C GLY A 329 -9.01 -9.39 -0.49
N CYS A 330 -8.73 -8.25 -1.11
CA CYS A 330 -9.22 -6.94 -0.68
C CYS A 330 -10.71 -6.74 -1.00
N LYS A 331 -11.47 -6.18 -0.07
CA LYS A 331 -12.89 -5.79 -0.27
C LYS A 331 -13.08 -4.84 -1.46
N ARG A 332 -12.09 -3.99 -1.78
CA ARG A 332 -12.15 -3.06 -2.90
C ARG A 332 -12.17 -3.76 -4.27
N ASP A 333 -11.73 -5.00 -4.32
CA ASP A 333 -11.77 -5.84 -5.53
C ASP A 333 -13.03 -6.72 -5.62
N TRP A 334 -14.01 -6.55 -4.73
CA TRP A 334 -15.23 -7.35 -4.77
C TRP A 334 -16.26 -6.75 -5.70
N ASP A 335 -16.94 -7.62 -6.42
CA ASP A 335 -18.13 -7.28 -7.19
C ASP A 335 -19.39 -7.20 -6.29
N SER A 336 -20.52 -6.93 -6.90
CA SER A 336 -21.81 -6.83 -6.20
C SER A 336 -22.27 -8.13 -5.52
N SER A 337 -21.72 -9.29 -5.91
CA SER A 337 -21.99 -10.58 -5.24
C SER A 337 -21.11 -10.80 -3.99
N GLY A 338 -20.13 -9.96 -3.76
CA GLY A 338 -19.09 -10.09 -2.72
C GLY A 338 -17.95 -11.03 -3.13
N SER A 339 -17.90 -11.45 -4.38
CA SER A 339 -16.81 -12.24 -4.93
C SER A 339 -15.67 -11.33 -5.38
N ASN A 340 -14.42 -11.75 -5.13
CA ASN A 340 -13.27 -11.03 -5.66
C ASN A 340 -13.22 -11.14 -7.18
N ARG A 341 -13.22 -10.03 -7.89
CA ARG A 341 -13.19 -9.98 -9.37
C ARG A 341 -11.98 -10.72 -9.97
N PHE A 342 -10.90 -10.85 -9.20
CA PHE A 342 -9.72 -11.60 -9.58
C PHE A 342 -9.71 -13.06 -9.10
N CYS A 343 -10.86 -13.61 -8.65
CA CYS A 343 -10.96 -15.00 -8.17
C CYS A 343 -10.40 -16.03 -9.17
N ALA A 344 -10.74 -15.88 -10.46
CA ALA A 344 -10.22 -16.74 -11.51
C ALA A 344 -8.70 -16.63 -11.67
N ALA A 345 -8.15 -15.42 -11.55
CA ALA A 345 -6.70 -15.18 -11.58
C ALA A 345 -5.98 -15.86 -10.43
N TYR A 346 -6.49 -15.74 -9.20
CA TYR A 346 -5.90 -16.40 -8.04
C TYR A 346 -6.00 -17.92 -8.11
N LYS A 347 -7.12 -18.48 -8.57
CA LYS A 347 -7.25 -19.93 -8.80
C LYS A 347 -6.23 -20.43 -9.82
N GLN A 348 -6.10 -19.74 -10.95
CA GLN A 348 -5.08 -20.05 -11.97
C GLN A 348 -3.68 -19.98 -11.38
N PHE A 349 -3.35 -18.90 -10.69
CA PHE A 349 -2.04 -18.68 -10.10
C PHE A 349 -1.68 -19.77 -9.09
N PHE A 350 -2.51 -20.01 -8.09
CA PHE A 350 -2.21 -21.02 -7.07
C PHE A 350 -2.14 -22.44 -7.64
N ALA A 351 -3.02 -22.81 -8.59
CA ALA A 351 -2.91 -24.09 -9.28
C ALA A 351 -1.55 -24.26 -9.96
N TYR A 352 -1.02 -23.19 -10.53
CA TYR A 352 0.24 -23.21 -11.26
C TYR A 352 1.48 -23.22 -10.36
N VAL A 353 1.46 -22.47 -9.24
CA VAL A 353 2.67 -22.21 -8.44
C VAL A 353 2.78 -23.05 -7.18
N LEU A 354 1.70 -23.63 -6.67
CA LEU A 354 1.63 -24.18 -5.31
C LEU A 354 2.77 -25.17 -4.97
N PRO A 355 3.15 -26.15 -5.82
CA PRO A 355 4.27 -27.04 -5.50
C PRO A 355 5.60 -26.29 -5.33
N ARG A 356 5.87 -25.32 -6.22
CA ARG A 356 7.09 -24.50 -6.18
C ARG A 356 7.07 -23.50 -5.02
N LEU A 357 5.90 -23.02 -4.65
CA LEU A 357 5.73 -22.11 -3.52
C LEU A 357 6.05 -22.83 -2.19
N HIS A 358 5.62 -24.09 -2.05
CA HIS A 358 6.03 -24.93 -0.92
C HIS A 358 7.54 -25.15 -0.87
N THR A 359 8.16 -25.48 -2.02
CA THR A 359 9.62 -25.62 -2.11
C THR A 359 10.34 -24.35 -1.69
N ALA A 360 9.88 -23.17 -2.16
CA ALA A 360 10.44 -21.88 -1.78
C ALA A 360 10.28 -21.61 -0.28
N ALA A 361 9.13 -21.89 0.31
CA ALA A 361 8.88 -21.71 1.74
C ALA A 361 9.85 -22.56 2.59
N HIS A 362 10.03 -23.82 2.26
CA HIS A 362 10.99 -24.68 2.96
C HIS A 362 12.43 -24.23 2.80
N PHE A 363 12.83 -23.82 1.59
CA PHE A 363 14.18 -23.32 1.34
C PHE A 363 14.50 -22.09 2.19
N LEU A 364 13.61 -21.09 2.20
CA LEU A 364 13.80 -19.86 2.98
C LEU A 364 13.75 -20.12 4.50
N ALA A 365 12.92 -21.04 4.97
CA ALA A 365 12.88 -21.42 6.39
C ALA A 365 14.17 -22.10 6.86
N GLN A 366 14.91 -22.75 5.97
CA GLN A 366 16.22 -23.37 6.30
C GLN A 366 17.35 -22.35 6.35
N GLN A 367 17.29 -21.28 5.54
CA GLN A 367 18.31 -20.22 5.56
C GLN A 367 18.23 -19.30 6.80
N ASN A 368 17.07 -19.23 7.43
CA ASN A 368 16.82 -18.41 8.62
C ASN A 368 17.03 -19.16 9.95
N ARG A 369 17.54 -20.40 9.92
CA ARG A 369 17.98 -21.20 11.05
C ARG A 369 19.51 -21.15 11.21
#